data_e0318882fcba9d60769d78074022c5c2
#
_entry.id   e0318882fcba9d60769d78074022c5c2
#
_cell.length_a   1.000
_cell.length_b   1.000
_cell.length_c   1.000
_cell.angle_alpha   90.00
_cell.angle_beta   90.00
_cell.angle_gamma   90.00
#
_symmetry.space_group_name_H-M   'P 1'
#
loop_
_entity.id
_entity.type
_entity.pdbx_description
1 polymer ?
#
loop_
_entity_poly.entity_id
_entity_poly.type
_entity_poly.pdbx_seq_one_letter_code
_entity_poly.pdbx_strand_id
1 'polypeptide(L)'
;MTAPSKVSGSPRNAIRPHEVLKQRRVEARKFAISDGAPVEVLESGPSVAARVANLASRLTIRPVLSVGSHAPDFPWPWGLIDLTARVLLPVSATVRETVNLPNASAQLVRAPGVLPADGTRRVVMYLHGGAFLTCGANSHGRLVEALSKFADSPVLVVNYRLLPKHSVGMALNDCYDAYQWLRERGFEPDQIVLAGDSAGGYLALALAQRLQEEGQGEGDVPAALVAISPLLQLAKECKQAHPNIKSDAMFPPKVFDALVELVASAAEKNIVNGKPEEIYEPLEHIKPGLPRTLIHVSGSEVLLHDAQLAATRLAAVGVPAEVRVWPGQVHDFQLAAPLVPEAIRSLRQIGEYIREATG
;
A
#
# COMPACT_ATOMS: atom_id res chain seq x y z
N MET A 1 -17.89 -41.45 -62.59
CA MET A 1 -17.19 -40.18 -62.31
C MET A 1 -17.94 -39.48 -61.16
N THR A 2 -17.53 -39.71 -59.93
CA THR A 2 -18.16 -39.21 -58.71
C THR A 2 -17.23 -38.09 -58.15
N ALA A 3 -17.78 -36.90 -57.98
CA ALA A 3 -17.10 -35.75 -57.42
C ALA A 3 -16.94 -35.89 -55.87
N PRO A 4 -15.86 -35.40 -55.27
CA PRO A 4 -15.65 -35.45 -53.83
C PRO A 4 -16.41 -34.32 -53.11
N SER A 5 -17.07 -34.70 -52.02
CA SER A 5 -17.79 -33.83 -51.08
C SER A 5 -16.80 -32.88 -50.37
N LYS A 6 -17.14 -31.58 -50.36
CA LYS A 6 -16.47 -30.57 -49.53
C LYS A 6 -16.91 -30.74 -48.07
N VAL A 7 -15.95 -31.07 -47.23
CA VAL A 7 -16.08 -30.94 -45.78
C VAL A 7 -15.91 -29.48 -45.38
N SER A 8 -16.99 -28.82 -44.94
CA SER A 8 -16.95 -27.50 -44.38
C SER A 8 -16.46 -27.57 -42.91
N GLY A 9 -15.19 -27.24 -42.68
CA GLY A 9 -14.65 -27.02 -41.37
C GLY A 9 -15.20 -25.71 -40.78
N SER A 10 -15.99 -25.82 -39.72
CA SER A 10 -16.37 -24.69 -38.89
C SER A 10 -15.15 -23.99 -38.32
N PRO A 11 -15.08 -22.65 -38.32
CA PRO A 11 -13.97 -21.94 -37.71
C PRO A 11 -14.04 -22.17 -36.19
N ARG A 12 -12.95 -22.75 -35.63
CA ARG A 12 -12.75 -22.84 -34.18
C ARG A 12 -12.79 -21.40 -33.64
N ASN A 13 -13.76 -21.10 -32.78
CA ASN A 13 -13.83 -19.87 -32.01
C ASN A 13 -12.51 -19.73 -31.23
N ALA A 14 -11.59 -18.92 -31.73
CA ALA A 14 -10.42 -18.51 -30.99
C ALA A 14 -10.90 -17.56 -29.89
N ILE A 15 -10.95 -18.02 -28.64
CA ILE A 15 -11.29 -17.23 -27.48
C ILE A 15 -10.28 -16.08 -27.42
N ARG A 16 -10.77 -14.84 -27.42
CA ARG A 16 -9.89 -13.67 -27.38
C ARG A 16 -9.09 -13.65 -26.09
N PRO A 17 -7.80 -13.28 -26.11
CA PRO A 17 -6.93 -13.31 -24.92
C PRO A 17 -7.53 -12.61 -23.69
N HIS A 18 -8.26 -11.51 -23.89
CA HIS A 18 -8.89 -10.77 -22.79
C HIS A 18 -10.08 -11.52 -22.14
N GLU A 19 -10.78 -12.39 -22.87
CA GLU A 19 -11.87 -13.23 -22.31
C GLU A 19 -11.31 -14.34 -21.44
N VAL A 20 -10.17 -14.92 -21.82
CA VAL A 20 -9.43 -15.90 -20.98
C VAL A 20 -8.95 -15.23 -19.69
N LEU A 21 -8.48 -13.98 -19.77
CA LEU A 21 -8.05 -13.21 -18.62
C LEU A 21 -9.22 -12.82 -17.70
N LYS A 22 -10.39 -12.47 -18.26
CA LYS A 22 -11.62 -12.25 -17.48
C LYS A 22 -12.10 -13.52 -16.77
N GLN A 23 -12.08 -14.66 -17.45
CA GLN A 23 -12.42 -15.94 -16.84
C GLN A 23 -11.44 -16.31 -15.71
N ARG A 24 -10.13 -16.14 -15.89
CA ARG A 24 -9.12 -16.35 -14.83
C ARG A 24 -9.33 -15.40 -13.65
N ARG A 25 -9.71 -14.14 -13.89
CA ARG A 25 -10.07 -13.18 -12.82
C ARG A 25 -11.29 -13.63 -12.01
N VAL A 26 -12.32 -14.11 -12.68
CA VAL A 26 -13.54 -14.62 -12.02
C VAL A 26 -13.23 -15.89 -11.23
N GLU A 27 -12.37 -16.76 -11.75
CA GLU A 27 -11.91 -17.96 -11.04
C GLU A 27 -11.01 -17.63 -9.86
N ALA A 28 -10.05 -16.70 -9.99
CA ALA A 28 -9.21 -16.23 -8.89
C ALA A 28 -10.06 -15.59 -7.77
N ARG A 29 -11.09 -14.81 -8.12
CA ARG A 29 -12.06 -14.29 -7.15
C ARG A 29 -12.82 -15.40 -6.42
N LYS A 30 -13.15 -16.52 -7.10
CA LYS A 30 -13.83 -17.67 -6.49
C LYS A 30 -12.93 -18.48 -5.55
N PHE A 31 -11.63 -18.57 -5.84
CA PHE A 31 -10.67 -19.30 -5.00
C PHE A 31 -10.33 -18.59 -3.68
N ALA A 32 -10.47 -17.26 -3.62
CA ALA A 32 -10.19 -16.49 -2.41
C ALA A 32 -11.36 -16.44 -1.41
N ILE A 33 -12.50 -17.04 -1.73
CA ILE A 33 -13.69 -17.08 -0.86
C ILE A 33 -13.92 -18.52 -0.42
N SER A 34 -13.10 -19.02 0.51
CA SER A 34 -13.47 -20.16 1.32
C SER A 34 -14.10 -19.66 2.61
N ASP A 35 -15.42 -19.80 2.73
CA ASP A 35 -16.20 -19.63 3.96
C ASP A 35 -16.10 -18.29 4.71
N GLY A 36 -15.76 -17.18 4.05
CA GLY A 36 -15.70 -15.86 4.68
C GLY A 36 -14.54 -15.67 5.66
N ALA A 37 -13.55 -16.58 5.67
CA ALA A 37 -12.34 -16.41 6.46
C ALA A 37 -11.20 -15.84 5.61
N PRO A 38 -10.38 -14.92 6.15
CA PRO A 38 -9.20 -14.44 5.44
C PRO A 38 -8.15 -15.56 5.31
N VAL A 39 -7.42 -15.56 4.20
CA VAL A 39 -6.29 -16.47 4.03
C VAL A 39 -5.08 -15.90 4.77
N GLU A 40 -4.61 -16.58 5.81
CA GLU A 40 -3.38 -16.22 6.53
C GLU A 40 -2.25 -17.21 6.21
N VAL A 41 -1.14 -16.69 5.70
CA VAL A 41 0.05 -17.46 5.34
C VAL A 41 1.20 -17.08 6.25
N LEU A 42 1.76 -18.06 6.97
CA LEU A 42 2.95 -17.86 7.78
C LEU A 42 4.21 -18.13 6.94
N GLU A 43 5.05 -17.13 6.82
CA GLU A 43 6.34 -17.23 6.14
C GLU A 43 7.42 -17.83 7.05
N SER A 44 8.54 -18.25 6.48
CA SER A 44 9.66 -18.80 7.24
C SER A 44 10.30 -17.76 8.17
N GLY A 45 10.97 -18.24 9.22
CA GLY A 45 11.63 -17.40 10.22
C GLY A 45 12.72 -16.47 9.65
N PRO A 46 13.17 -15.48 10.46
CA PRO A 46 14.04 -14.42 9.99
C PRO A 46 15.48 -14.91 9.70
N SER A 47 16.06 -14.40 8.60
CA SER A 47 17.47 -14.53 8.28
C SER A 47 18.35 -13.78 9.29
N VAL A 48 19.66 -13.99 9.20
CA VAL A 48 20.65 -13.23 10.00
C VAL A 48 20.54 -11.73 9.66
N ALA A 49 20.38 -11.36 8.37
CA ALA A 49 20.22 -9.97 7.95
C ALA A 49 18.97 -9.32 8.56
N ALA A 50 17.85 -10.03 8.61
CA ALA A 50 16.63 -9.56 9.26
C ALA A 50 16.81 -9.35 10.77
N ARG A 51 17.51 -10.25 11.45
CA ARG A 51 17.83 -10.11 12.89
C ARG A 51 18.73 -8.89 13.15
N VAL A 52 19.71 -8.64 12.29
CA VAL A 52 20.57 -7.46 12.36
C VAL A 52 19.75 -6.18 12.13
N ALA A 53 18.87 -6.16 11.13
CA ALA A 53 17.99 -5.03 10.87
C ALA A 53 17.06 -4.74 12.05
N ASN A 54 16.50 -5.79 12.68
CA ASN A 54 15.66 -5.68 13.87
C ASN A 54 16.44 -5.08 15.05
N LEU A 55 17.66 -5.57 15.31
CA LEU A 55 18.52 -5.03 16.36
C LEU A 55 18.91 -3.56 16.07
N ALA A 56 19.28 -3.25 14.84
CA ALA A 56 19.62 -1.89 14.44
C ALA A 56 18.43 -0.92 14.66
N SER A 57 17.23 -1.29 14.24
CA SER A 57 16.01 -0.50 14.49
C SER A 57 15.77 -0.27 15.99
N ARG A 58 15.95 -1.32 16.80
CA ARG A 58 15.80 -1.24 18.25
C ARG A 58 16.78 -0.30 18.92
N LEU A 59 18.00 -0.19 18.39
CA LEU A 59 19.07 0.65 18.94
C LEU A 59 19.10 2.07 18.37
N THR A 60 18.50 2.31 17.22
CA THR A 60 18.54 3.62 16.53
C THR A 60 17.15 4.25 16.39
N ILE A 61 16.21 3.59 15.69
CA ILE A 61 14.91 4.18 15.36
C ILE A 61 14.01 4.26 16.59
N ARG A 62 13.90 3.19 17.35
CA ARG A 62 13.03 3.14 18.55
C ARG A 62 13.38 4.21 19.60
N PRO A 63 14.64 4.48 19.95
CA PRO A 63 14.98 5.59 20.84
C PRO A 63 14.61 6.96 20.30
N VAL A 64 14.82 7.20 19.00
CA VAL A 64 14.45 8.48 18.34
C VAL A 64 12.92 8.68 18.42
N LEU A 65 12.13 7.66 18.09
CA LEU A 65 10.68 7.72 18.21
C LEU A 65 10.22 7.85 19.67
N SER A 66 10.94 7.22 20.60
CA SER A 66 10.66 7.38 22.04
C SER A 66 10.85 8.81 22.51
N VAL A 67 11.96 9.46 22.13
CA VAL A 67 12.21 10.87 22.47
C VAL A 67 11.20 11.78 21.77
N GLY A 68 10.96 11.56 20.48
CA GLY A 68 10.00 12.34 19.68
C GLY A 68 8.58 12.28 20.23
N SER A 69 8.14 11.13 20.75
CA SER A 69 6.80 10.96 21.32
C SER A 69 6.57 11.68 22.65
N HIS A 70 7.62 12.18 23.30
CA HIS A 70 7.49 12.99 24.52
C HIS A 70 7.35 14.49 24.25
N ALA A 71 7.63 14.92 23.02
CA ALA A 71 7.52 16.31 22.59
C ALA A 71 6.98 16.37 21.15
N PRO A 72 5.72 15.96 20.91
CA PRO A 72 5.16 15.87 19.57
C PRO A 72 5.08 17.23 18.87
N ASP A 73 4.84 18.31 19.62
CA ASP A 73 4.75 19.68 19.09
C ASP A 73 6.12 20.33 18.81
N PHE A 74 7.23 19.69 19.19
CA PHE A 74 8.56 20.21 18.86
C PHE A 74 8.75 20.15 17.34
N PRO A 75 9.34 21.19 16.71
CA PRO A 75 9.53 21.23 15.26
C PRO A 75 10.64 20.27 14.81
N TRP A 76 10.40 19.00 14.94
CA TRP A 76 11.32 17.95 14.49
C TRP A 76 11.57 18.10 12.99
N PRO A 77 12.80 17.94 12.52
CA PRO A 77 13.15 18.11 11.11
C PRO A 77 12.75 16.86 10.27
N TRP A 78 11.54 16.38 10.42
CA TRP A 78 11.04 15.17 9.74
C TRP A 78 11.16 15.25 8.21
N GLY A 79 11.00 16.44 7.64
CA GLY A 79 11.15 16.66 6.20
C GLY A 79 12.55 16.40 5.65
N LEU A 80 13.60 16.42 6.52
CA LEU A 80 14.95 16.10 6.09
C LEU A 80 15.18 14.62 5.82
N ILE A 81 14.33 13.73 6.32
CA ILE A 81 14.50 12.28 6.15
C ILE A 81 14.42 11.92 4.66
N ASP A 82 13.43 12.39 3.94
CA ASP A 82 13.30 12.10 2.51
C ASP A 82 14.40 12.82 1.69
N LEU A 83 14.77 14.04 2.07
CA LEU A 83 15.83 14.78 1.41
C LEU A 83 17.18 14.07 1.57
N THR A 84 17.54 13.63 2.78
CA THR A 84 18.78 12.89 3.04
C THR A 84 18.80 11.55 2.34
N ALA A 85 17.66 10.85 2.29
CA ALA A 85 17.53 9.60 1.57
C ALA A 85 17.86 9.72 0.08
N ARG A 86 17.56 10.85 -0.56
CA ARG A 86 17.94 11.14 -1.94
C ARG A 86 19.46 11.03 -2.19
N VAL A 87 20.26 11.41 -1.20
CA VAL A 87 21.72 11.39 -1.31
C VAL A 87 22.32 10.08 -0.82
N LEU A 88 21.80 9.54 0.28
CA LEU A 88 22.33 8.35 0.95
C LEU A 88 21.86 7.03 0.34
N LEU A 89 20.70 7.03 -0.31
CA LEU A 89 20.09 5.85 -0.90
C LEU A 89 19.84 6.01 -2.41
N PRO A 90 20.88 6.35 -3.20
CA PRO A 90 20.69 6.57 -4.63
C PRO A 90 20.17 5.29 -5.30
N VAL A 91 19.26 5.48 -6.23
CA VAL A 91 18.72 4.43 -7.10
C VAL A 91 19.21 4.70 -8.51
N SER A 92 20.06 3.83 -9.02
CA SER A 92 20.67 4.00 -10.35
C SER A 92 19.83 3.32 -11.45
N ALA A 93 19.90 3.85 -12.67
CA ALA A 93 19.25 3.32 -13.87
C ALA A 93 17.71 3.29 -13.88
N THR A 94 17.06 3.89 -12.86
CA THR A 94 15.60 4.01 -12.79
C THR A 94 15.16 5.31 -13.45
N VAL A 95 14.16 5.24 -14.33
CA VAL A 95 13.54 6.45 -14.91
C VAL A 95 12.60 7.05 -13.87
N ARG A 96 12.74 8.34 -13.62
CA ARG A 96 11.89 9.10 -12.70
C ARG A 96 11.39 10.36 -13.38
N GLU A 97 10.10 10.55 -13.34
CA GLU A 97 9.41 11.73 -13.88
C GLU A 97 8.62 12.40 -12.75
N THR A 98 8.79 13.70 -12.59
CA THR A 98 8.01 14.47 -11.60
C THR A 98 6.66 14.81 -12.18
N VAL A 99 5.62 14.52 -11.42
CA VAL A 99 4.23 14.83 -11.71
C VAL A 99 3.77 15.93 -10.77
N ASN A 100 3.25 17.01 -11.31
CA ASN A 100 2.64 18.08 -10.52
C ASN A 100 1.15 17.78 -10.33
N LEU A 101 0.71 17.80 -9.09
CA LEU A 101 -0.68 17.69 -8.67
C LEU A 101 -1.17 19.04 -8.16
N PRO A 102 -2.48 19.28 -8.01
CA PRO A 102 -3.01 20.58 -7.57
C PRO A 102 -2.40 21.12 -6.28
N ASN A 103 -2.17 20.27 -5.28
CA ASN A 103 -1.64 20.68 -3.97
C ASN A 103 -0.41 19.89 -3.51
N ALA A 104 0.04 18.94 -4.32
CA ALA A 104 1.13 18.03 -3.99
C ALA A 104 1.97 17.73 -5.24
N SER A 105 2.89 16.79 -5.12
CA SER A 105 3.62 16.24 -6.26
C SER A 105 3.62 14.72 -6.21
N ALA A 106 3.92 14.09 -7.34
CA ALA A 106 4.20 12.67 -7.37
C ALA A 106 5.45 12.39 -8.22
N GLN A 107 6.00 11.20 -8.07
CA GLN A 107 7.05 10.71 -8.94
C GLN A 107 6.57 9.45 -9.66
N LEU A 108 6.55 9.48 -10.97
CA LEU A 108 6.36 8.29 -11.79
C LEU A 108 7.72 7.59 -11.94
N VAL A 109 7.82 6.42 -11.33
CA VAL A 109 9.07 5.64 -11.25
C VAL A 109 8.94 4.38 -12.09
N ARG A 110 10.00 4.10 -12.85
CA ARG A 110 10.02 2.96 -13.76
C ARG A 110 11.38 2.27 -13.71
N ALA A 111 11.38 0.99 -13.30
CA ALA A 111 12.59 0.18 -13.28
C ALA A 111 13.08 -0.10 -14.72
N PRO A 112 14.38 -0.42 -14.90
CA PRO A 112 14.91 -0.79 -16.20
C PRO A 112 14.14 -1.95 -16.83
N GLY A 113 13.78 -1.80 -18.11
CA GLY A 113 13.02 -2.80 -18.87
C GLY A 113 11.50 -2.75 -18.72
N VAL A 114 10.98 -1.97 -17.78
CA VAL A 114 9.54 -1.77 -17.62
C VAL A 114 9.04 -0.75 -18.64
N LEU A 115 7.88 -1.02 -19.26
CA LEU A 115 7.27 -0.15 -20.26
C LEU A 115 6.73 1.15 -19.66
N PRO A 116 6.62 2.24 -20.45
CA PRO A 116 6.03 3.49 -20.01
C PRO A 116 4.58 3.37 -19.52
N ALA A 117 4.15 4.35 -18.73
CA ALA A 117 2.77 4.53 -18.28
C ALA A 117 1.96 5.23 -19.39
N ASP A 118 1.42 4.46 -20.31
CA ASP A 118 0.71 4.94 -21.51
C ASP A 118 -0.82 4.68 -21.48
N GLY A 119 -1.34 4.24 -20.35
CA GLY A 119 -2.76 3.91 -20.18
C GLY A 119 -3.18 2.54 -20.76
N THR A 120 -2.27 1.80 -21.39
CA THR A 120 -2.62 0.52 -22.03
C THR A 120 -2.45 -0.70 -21.13
N ARG A 121 -1.66 -0.55 -20.05
CA ARG A 121 -1.29 -1.62 -19.14
C ARG A 121 -1.53 -1.18 -17.69
N ARG A 122 -1.11 -2.03 -16.75
CA ARG A 122 -1.21 -1.75 -15.31
C ARG A 122 -0.35 -0.59 -14.85
N VAL A 123 -0.77 0.05 -13.76
CA VAL A 123 0.01 1.01 -13.00
C VAL A 123 -0.19 0.77 -11.50
N VAL A 124 0.87 0.93 -10.71
CA VAL A 124 0.78 0.92 -9.25
C VAL A 124 0.79 2.36 -8.76
N MET A 125 -0.20 2.75 -7.97
CA MET A 125 -0.19 3.99 -7.21
C MET A 125 0.28 3.69 -5.80
N TYR A 126 1.42 4.25 -5.40
CA TYR A 126 2.08 3.96 -4.14
C TYR A 126 1.99 5.14 -3.18
N LEU A 127 1.48 4.88 -1.97
CA LEU A 127 1.33 5.82 -0.87
C LEU A 127 2.34 5.44 0.21
N HIS A 128 3.32 6.31 0.44
CA HIS A 128 4.42 6.00 1.34
C HIS A 128 4.01 6.04 2.82
N GLY A 129 4.72 5.29 3.66
CA GLY A 129 4.63 5.36 5.10
C GLY A 129 5.31 6.59 5.71
N GLY A 130 5.55 6.54 7.02
CA GLY A 130 6.19 7.62 7.77
C GLY A 130 5.24 8.36 8.70
N ALA A 131 4.19 7.68 9.21
CA ALA A 131 3.24 8.20 10.20
C ALA A 131 2.57 9.54 9.79
N PHE A 132 2.38 9.78 8.49
CA PHE A 132 1.90 11.05 7.91
C PHE A 132 2.82 12.27 8.19
N LEU A 133 3.99 12.06 8.80
CA LEU A 133 4.91 13.11 9.28
C LEU A 133 6.15 13.26 8.40
N THR A 134 6.56 12.20 7.74
CA THR A 134 7.86 12.10 7.11
C THR A 134 7.88 11.17 5.91
N CYS A 135 9.03 11.01 5.30
CA CYS A 135 9.28 10.17 4.13
C CYS A 135 8.73 10.77 2.83
N GLY A 136 8.85 10.02 1.75
CA GLY A 136 8.47 10.39 0.40
C GLY A 136 9.05 9.44 -0.64
N ALA A 137 9.03 9.84 -1.90
CA ALA A 137 9.48 9.02 -3.01
C ALA A 137 10.99 8.70 -2.98
N ASN A 138 11.81 9.47 -2.29
CA ASN A 138 13.25 9.21 -2.19
C ASN A 138 13.56 8.16 -1.13
N SER A 139 12.96 8.26 0.05
CA SER A 139 13.14 7.29 1.14
C SER A 139 12.64 5.90 0.76
N HIS A 140 11.61 5.82 -0.08
CA HIS A 140 11.04 4.56 -0.60
C HIS A 140 11.63 4.13 -1.94
N GLY A 141 12.63 4.85 -2.46
CA GLY A 141 13.14 4.65 -3.83
C GLY A 141 13.53 3.23 -4.17
N ARG A 142 14.22 2.51 -3.28
CA ARG A 142 14.65 1.11 -3.50
C ARG A 142 13.49 0.12 -3.47
N LEU A 143 12.55 0.31 -2.56
CA LEU A 143 11.32 -0.47 -2.49
C LEU A 143 10.51 -0.29 -3.77
N VAL A 144 10.30 0.95 -4.18
CA VAL A 144 9.50 1.32 -5.36
C VAL A 144 10.14 0.79 -6.65
N GLU A 145 11.48 0.88 -6.79
CA GLU A 145 12.19 0.28 -7.93
C GLU A 145 11.98 -1.23 -7.98
N ALA A 146 12.16 -1.92 -6.86
CA ALA A 146 11.97 -3.36 -6.79
C ALA A 146 10.51 -3.75 -7.08
N LEU A 147 9.55 -2.97 -6.55
CA LEU A 147 8.13 -3.15 -6.83
C LEU A 147 7.82 -2.96 -8.32
N SER A 148 8.32 -1.88 -8.94
CA SER A 148 8.17 -1.64 -10.38
C SER A 148 8.69 -2.81 -11.20
N LYS A 149 9.89 -3.32 -10.87
CA LYS A 149 10.50 -4.47 -11.53
C LYS A 149 9.68 -5.74 -11.38
N PHE A 150 9.25 -6.08 -10.16
CA PHE A 150 8.55 -7.34 -9.90
C PHE A 150 7.09 -7.32 -10.37
N ALA A 151 6.44 -6.17 -10.32
CA ALA A 151 5.10 -5.99 -10.87
C ALA A 151 5.09 -5.84 -12.39
N ASP A 152 6.25 -5.64 -13.03
CA ASP A 152 6.35 -5.22 -14.44
C ASP A 152 5.41 -4.04 -14.73
N SER A 153 5.56 -2.98 -13.93
CA SER A 153 4.63 -1.85 -13.91
C SER A 153 5.34 -0.55 -13.52
N PRO A 154 4.99 0.58 -14.16
CA PRO A 154 5.28 1.89 -13.59
C PRO A 154 4.65 2.04 -12.20
N VAL A 155 5.29 2.82 -11.34
CA VAL A 155 4.80 3.14 -9.98
C VAL A 155 4.70 4.64 -9.83
N LEU A 156 3.50 5.16 -9.57
CA LEU A 156 3.27 6.55 -9.21
C LEU A 156 3.34 6.71 -7.69
N VAL A 157 4.42 7.30 -7.19
CA VAL A 157 4.61 7.56 -5.75
C VAL A 157 4.11 8.96 -5.43
N VAL A 158 3.13 9.07 -4.55
CA VAL A 158 2.52 10.36 -4.19
C VAL A 158 3.27 10.97 -3.01
N ASN A 159 3.81 12.17 -3.18
CA ASN A 159 4.36 12.98 -2.09
C ASN A 159 3.23 13.84 -1.52
N TYR A 160 2.32 13.23 -0.80
CA TYR A 160 1.17 13.90 -0.19
C TYR A 160 1.59 14.84 0.94
N ARG A 161 0.75 15.83 1.24
CA ARG A 161 0.98 16.80 2.32
C ARG A 161 1.02 16.13 3.69
N LEU A 162 1.92 16.59 4.55
CA LEU A 162 2.28 15.94 5.81
C LEU A 162 1.84 16.75 7.05
N LEU A 163 1.58 16.04 8.14
CA LEU A 163 1.46 16.57 9.50
C LEU A 163 2.76 17.31 9.91
N PRO A 164 2.70 18.19 10.89
CA PRO A 164 1.50 18.73 11.55
C PRO A 164 0.89 19.90 10.78
N LYS A 165 1.48 20.26 9.64
CA LYS A 165 1.07 21.43 8.83
C LYS A 165 -0.24 21.18 8.08
N HIS A 166 -0.48 19.95 7.68
CA HIS A 166 -1.64 19.54 6.91
C HIS A 166 -2.31 18.34 7.56
N SER A 167 -3.63 18.25 7.49
CA SER A 167 -4.39 17.13 8.06
C SER A 167 -4.29 15.85 7.20
N VAL A 168 -4.70 14.72 7.78
CA VAL A 168 -4.75 13.44 7.07
C VAL A 168 -5.79 13.48 5.93
N GLY A 169 -6.90 14.20 6.10
CA GLY A 169 -7.87 14.42 5.02
C GLY A 169 -7.31 15.22 3.85
N MET A 170 -6.42 16.20 4.11
CA MET A 170 -5.70 16.88 3.03
C MET A 170 -4.74 15.94 2.30
N ALA A 171 -4.06 15.04 3.02
CA ALA A 171 -3.22 14.01 2.40
C ALA A 171 -4.06 13.04 1.55
N LEU A 172 -5.24 12.66 2.02
CA LEU A 172 -6.18 11.82 1.26
C LEU A 172 -6.68 12.52 -0.02
N ASN A 173 -6.93 13.84 0.03
CA ASN A 173 -7.27 14.62 -1.16
C ASN A 173 -6.13 14.62 -2.19
N ASP A 174 -4.87 14.75 -1.75
CA ASP A 174 -3.71 14.66 -2.65
C ASP A 174 -3.58 13.28 -3.30
N CYS A 175 -3.91 12.22 -2.56
CA CYS A 175 -3.98 10.85 -3.09
C CYS A 175 -5.12 10.73 -4.12
N TYR A 176 -6.27 11.32 -3.85
CA TYR A 176 -7.39 11.34 -4.80
C TYR A 176 -7.02 12.09 -6.10
N ASP A 177 -6.39 13.26 -5.99
CA ASP A 177 -5.91 14.02 -7.15
C ASP A 177 -4.93 13.20 -8.00
N ALA A 178 -4.05 12.41 -7.36
CA ALA A 178 -3.13 11.52 -8.05
C ALA A 178 -3.84 10.36 -8.77
N TYR A 179 -4.90 9.83 -8.16
CA TYR A 179 -5.75 8.82 -8.82
C TYR A 179 -6.45 9.41 -10.05
N GLN A 180 -7.06 10.60 -9.93
CA GLN A 180 -7.69 11.28 -11.05
C GLN A 180 -6.68 11.58 -12.18
N TRP A 181 -5.46 11.98 -11.83
CA TRP A 181 -4.38 12.16 -12.80
C TRP A 181 -4.08 10.89 -13.62
N LEU A 182 -4.15 9.70 -13.02
CA LEU A 182 -4.05 8.42 -13.73
C LEU A 182 -5.27 8.19 -14.64
N ARG A 183 -6.48 8.47 -14.16
CA ARG A 183 -7.70 8.33 -14.94
C ARG A 183 -7.70 9.23 -16.18
N GLU A 184 -7.26 10.48 -16.03
CA GLU A 184 -7.12 11.44 -17.14
C GLU A 184 -6.10 10.97 -18.20
N ARG A 185 -5.17 10.10 -17.82
CA ARG A 185 -4.19 9.47 -18.74
C ARG A 185 -4.68 8.17 -19.37
N GLY A 186 -5.94 7.83 -19.19
CA GLY A 186 -6.59 6.69 -19.82
C GLY A 186 -6.41 5.36 -19.07
N PHE A 187 -5.89 5.36 -17.84
CA PHE A 187 -5.88 4.15 -17.03
C PHE A 187 -7.30 3.83 -16.53
N GLU A 188 -7.78 2.63 -16.81
CA GLU A 188 -9.05 2.16 -16.25
C GLU A 188 -8.87 1.68 -14.80
N PRO A 189 -9.93 1.70 -13.95
CA PRO A 189 -9.83 1.27 -12.55
C PRO A 189 -9.21 -0.12 -12.38
N ASP A 190 -9.54 -1.04 -13.27
CA ASP A 190 -9.06 -2.42 -13.26
C ASP A 190 -7.58 -2.57 -13.69
N GLN A 191 -6.94 -1.50 -14.12
CA GLN A 191 -5.51 -1.40 -14.40
C GLN A 191 -4.71 -0.77 -13.24
N ILE A 192 -5.40 -0.12 -12.28
CA ILE A 192 -4.77 0.60 -11.17
C ILE A 192 -4.75 -0.29 -9.93
N VAL A 193 -3.58 -0.44 -9.32
CA VAL A 193 -3.43 -1.06 -8.00
C VAL A 193 -3.02 -0.01 -7.00
N LEU A 194 -3.77 0.14 -5.90
CA LEU A 194 -3.37 0.95 -4.77
C LEU A 194 -2.41 0.14 -3.89
N ALA A 195 -1.27 0.71 -3.55
CA ALA A 195 -0.30 0.10 -2.65
C ALA A 195 0.18 1.12 -1.62
N GLY A 196 0.48 0.68 -0.40
CA GLY A 196 1.04 1.57 0.60
C GLY A 196 1.57 0.82 1.82
N ASP A 197 2.54 1.44 2.48
CA ASP A 197 3.12 0.93 3.72
C ASP A 197 2.73 1.79 4.91
N SER A 198 2.58 1.18 6.09
CA SER A 198 2.30 1.88 7.35
C SER A 198 1.12 2.87 7.21
N ALA A 199 1.35 4.17 7.43
CA ALA A 199 0.37 5.25 7.21
C ALA A 199 -0.12 5.33 5.75
N GLY A 200 0.69 4.93 4.77
CA GLY A 200 0.28 4.81 3.37
C GLY A 200 -0.75 3.71 3.16
N GLY A 201 -0.71 2.65 3.96
CA GLY A 201 -1.75 1.61 3.97
C GLY A 201 -3.12 2.14 4.41
N TYR A 202 -3.14 3.04 5.41
CA TYR A 202 -4.35 3.77 5.81
C TYR A 202 -4.90 4.59 4.64
N LEU A 203 -4.06 5.41 4.01
CA LEU A 203 -4.48 6.24 2.88
C LEU A 203 -4.97 5.40 1.69
N ALA A 204 -4.34 4.26 1.43
CA ALA A 204 -4.75 3.36 0.35
C ALA A 204 -6.13 2.75 0.58
N LEU A 205 -6.44 2.31 1.80
CA LEU A 205 -7.76 1.79 2.15
C LEU A 205 -8.81 2.90 2.14
N ALA A 206 -8.51 4.06 2.76
CA ALA A 206 -9.43 5.21 2.77
C ALA A 206 -9.72 5.72 1.35
N LEU A 207 -8.72 5.75 0.47
CA LEU A 207 -8.92 6.12 -0.93
C LEU A 207 -9.79 5.10 -1.67
N ALA A 208 -9.56 3.79 -1.47
CA ALA A 208 -10.39 2.76 -2.08
C ALA A 208 -11.87 2.88 -1.66
N GLN A 209 -12.12 3.21 -0.39
CA GLN A 209 -13.46 3.43 0.16
C GLN A 209 -14.11 4.68 -0.45
N ARG A 210 -13.38 5.79 -0.55
CA ARG A 210 -13.85 7.01 -1.20
C ARG A 210 -14.21 6.77 -2.68
N LEU A 211 -13.35 6.09 -3.42
CA LEU A 211 -13.60 5.75 -4.83
C LEU A 211 -14.82 4.84 -4.98
N GLN A 212 -15.03 3.92 -4.06
CA GLN A 212 -16.23 3.09 -4.04
C GLN A 212 -17.50 3.89 -3.78
N GLU A 213 -17.46 4.87 -2.89
CA GLU A 213 -18.60 5.73 -2.55
C GLU A 213 -18.95 6.71 -3.68
N GLU A 214 -17.96 7.22 -4.41
CA GLU A 214 -18.14 8.14 -5.55
C GLU A 214 -18.48 7.39 -6.85
N GLY A 215 -18.10 6.12 -6.97
CA GLY A 215 -18.37 5.28 -8.14
C GLY A 215 -19.83 4.86 -8.24
N GLN A 216 -20.30 4.64 -9.49
CA GLN A 216 -21.69 4.25 -9.76
C GLN A 216 -21.87 2.73 -9.92
N GLY A 217 -20.85 1.90 -9.62
CA GLY A 217 -20.94 0.45 -9.80
C GLY A 217 -19.70 -0.35 -9.42
N GLU A 218 -19.83 -1.69 -9.46
CA GLU A 218 -18.74 -2.64 -9.10
C GLU A 218 -17.46 -2.54 -9.98
N GLY A 219 -17.48 -1.74 -11.06
CA GLY A 219 -16.34 -1.58 -11.97
C GLY A 219 -15.44 -0.39 -11.67
N ASP A 220 -15.84 0.50 -10.75
CA ASP A 220 -15.17 1.79 -10.54
C ASP A 220 -14.09 1.76 -9.44
N VAL A 221 -13.86 0.60 -8.83
CA VAL A 221 -12.81 0.42 -7.81
C VAL A 221 -11.51 -0.11 -8.42
N PRO A 222 -10.34 0.23 -7.84
CA PRO A 222 -9.05 -0.29 -8.28
C PRO A 222 -9.00 -1.83 -8.35
N ALA A 223 -8.13 -2.38 -9.20
CA ALA A 223 -7.97 -3.82 -9.41
C ALA A 223 -7.63 -4.58 -8.11
N ALA A 224 -6.82 -3.97 -7.26
CA ALA A 224 -6.41 -4.53 -5.98
C ALA A 224 -5.90 -3.45 -5.02
N LEU A 225 -5.84 -3.82 -3.75
CA LEU A 225 -5.16 -3.09 -2.68
C LEU A 225 -4.03 -3.94 -2.13
N VAL A 226 -2.85 -3.36 -1.99
CA VAL A 226 -1.68 -3.98 -1.33
C VAL A 226 -1.29 -3.12 -0.13
N ALA A 227 -1.29 -3.71 1.06
CA ALA A 227 -0.91 -3.03 2.29
C ALA A 227 0.30 -3.70 2.93
N ILE A 228 1.33 -2.92 3.22
CA ILE A 228 2.58 -3.38 3.84
C ILE A 228 2.60 -2.84 5.27
N SER A 229 2.70 -3.72 6.26
CA SER A 229 2.73 -3.34 7.69
C SER A 229 1.73 -2.21 8.04
N PRO A 230 0.45 -2.27 7.61
CA PRO A 230 -0.39 -1.09 7.55
C PRO A 230 -0.87 -0.63 8.92
N LEU A 231 -0.84 0.69 9.14
CA LEU A 231 -1.62 1.36 10.17
C LEU A 231 -3.03 1.55 9.60
N LEU A 232 -4.06 0.86 10.08
CA LEU A 232 -5.40 0.92 9.50
C LEU A 232 -6.46 1.53 10.40
N GLN A 233 -6.09 1.87 11.62
CA GLN A 233 -6.91 2.63 12.57
C GLN A 233 -6.01 3.51 13.44
N LEU A 234 -6.53 4.64 13.88
CA LEU A 234 -5.85 5.53 14.83
C LEU A 234 -6.12 5.12 16.29
N ALA A 235 -7.17 4.32 16.54
CA ALA A 235 -7.44 3.75 17.86
C ALA A 235 -6.19 3.08 18.43
N LYS A 236 -5.68 3.61 19.53
CA LYS A 236 -4.38 3.22 20.12
C LYS A 236 -4.48 2.11 21.15
N GLU A 237 -5.64 1.93 21.75
CA GLU A 237 -5.86 1.04 22.91
C GLU A 237 -5.50 -0.41 22.56
N CYS A 238 -5.97 -0.90 21.42
CA CYS A 238 -5.66 -2.25 20.95
C CYS A 238 -4.17 -2.47 20.68
N LYS A 239 -3.49 -1.44 20.11
CA LYS A 239 -2.05 -1.48 19.84
C LYS A 239 -1.23 -1.47 21.13
N GLN A 240 -1.61 -0.62 22.09
CA GLN A 240 -0.93 -0.51 23.39
C GLN A 240 -1.14 -1.76 24.24
N ALA A 241 -2.28 -2.44 24.11
CA ALA A 241 -2.57 -3.71 24.78
C ALA A 241 -1.96 -4.93 24.08
N HIS A 242 -1.54 -4.81 22.82
CA HIS A 242 -1.02 -5.93 22.05
C HIS A 242 0.29 -6.48 22.64
N PRO A 243 0.48 -7.81 22.74
CA PRO A 243 1.71 -8.40 23.33
C PRO A 243 3.00 -7.91 22.66
N ASN A 244 2.95 -7.67 21.35
CA ASN A 244 4.10 -7.22 20.59
C ASN A 244 4.58 -5.81 20.96
N ILE A 245 3.79 -4.97 21.64
CA ILE A 245 4.21 -3.60 21.99
C ILE A 245 5.50 -3.55 22.81
N LYS A 246 5.78 -4.58 23.60
CA LYS A 246 7.00 -4.71 24.40
C LYS A 246 8.19 -5.19 23.58
N SER A 247 7.93 -6.01 22.56
CA SER A 247 8.95 -6.65 21.71
C SER A 247 9.15 -5.98 20.36
N ASP A 248 8.26 -5.08 19.95
CA ASP A 248 8.38 -4.31 18.72
C ASP A 248 9.73 -3.59 18.66
N ALA A 249 10.43 -3.70 17.53
CA ALA A 249 11.74 -3.11 17.36
C ALA A 249 11.72 -1.64 17.00
N MET A 250 10.57 -1.11 16.58
CA MET A 250 10.42 0.27 16.11
C MET A 250 9.54 1.10 17.03
N PHE A 251 8.36 0.62 17.41
CA PHE A 251 7.34 1.43 18.09
C PHE A 251 7.38 1.34 19.61
N PRO A 252 7.73 2.44 20.33
CA PRO A 252 7.46 2.56 21.76
C PRO A 252 5.97 2.83 22.01
N PRO A 253 5.41 2.44 23.18
CA PRO A 253 3.97 2.61 23.47
C PRO A 253 3.44 4.02 23.27
N LYS A 254 4.19 5.04 23.68
CA LYS A 254 3.79 6.47 23.63
C LYS A 254 3.72 7.04 22.22
N VAL A 255 4.30 6.39 21.21
CA VAL A 255 4.28 6.90 19.84
C VAL A 255 2.86 6.99 19.28
N PHE A 256 1.96 6.10 19.72
CA PHE A 256 0.57 6.12 19.30
C PHE A 256 -0.22 7.25 19.96
N ASP A 257 0.10 7.60 21.22
CA ASP A 257 -0.49 8.78 21.87
C ASP A 257 -0.12 10.06 21.10
N ALA A 258 1.17 10.23 20.82
CA ALA A 258 1.69 11.39 20.08
C ALA A 258 1.11 11.48 18.66
N LEU A 259 0.97 10.35 17.97
CA LEU A 259 0.39 10.33 16.62
C LEU A 259 -1.08 10.78 16.65
N VAL A 260 -1.89 10.23 17.55
CA VAL A 260 -3.31 10.59 17.68
C VAL A 260 -3.48 12.07 18.02
N GLU A 261 -2.65 12.60 18.92
CA GLU A 261 -2.65 14.02 19.29
C GLU A 261 -2.32 14.93 18.09
N LEU A 262 -1.28 14.59 17.31
CA LEU A 262 -0.91 15.36 16.11
C LEU A 262 -2.01 15.30 15.03
N VAL A 263 -2.62 14.14 14.81
CA VAL A 263 -3.73 13.99 13.85
C VAL A 263 -4.92 14.83 14.30
N ALA A 264 -5.31 14.76 15.57
CA ALA A 264 -6.43 15.52 16.12
C ALA A 264 -6.18 17.03 16.02
N SER A 265 -5.00 17.49 16.44
CA SER A 265 -4.62 18.91 16.35
C SER A 265 -4.62 19.45 14.91
N ALA A 266 -4.20 18.65 13.94
CA ALA A 266 -4.22 19.06 12.54
C ALA A 266 -5.65 19.07 11.97
N ALA A 267 -6.48 18.11 12.34
CA ALA A 267 -7.89 18.03 11.95
C ALA A 267 -8.71 19.22 12.52
N GLU A 268 -8.49 19.59 13.78
CA GLU A 268 -9.14 20.75 14.40
C GLU A 268 -8.82 22.07 13.69
N LYS A 269 -7.63 22.20 13.14
CA LYS A 269 -7.19 23.40 12.40
C LYS A 269 -7.70 23.44 10.96
N ASN A 270 -8.09 22.31 10.41
CA ASN A 270 -8.61 22.22 9.06
C ASN A 270 -10.14 22.33 9.07
N ILE A 271 -10.67 23.47 8.62
CA ILE A 271 -12.11 23.70 8.61
C ILE A 271 -12.71 23.27 7.26
N VAL A 272 -13.59 22.28 7.32
CA VAL A 272 -14.34 21.75 6.18
C VAL A 272 -15.84 22.05 6.41
N ASN A 273 -16.46 22.75 5.46
CA ASN A 273 -17.89 23.13 5.58
C ASN A 273 -18.25 23.85 6.89
N GLY A 274 -17.33 24.68 7.43
CA GLY A 274 -17.54 25.46 8.66
C GLY A 274 -17.36 24.68 9.96
N LYS A 275 -16.88 23.47 9.91
CA LYS A 275 -16.57 22.62 11.07
C LYS A 275 -15.15 22.07 10.98
N PRO A 276 -14.52 21.71 12.11
CA PRO A 276 -13.28 20.93 12.11
C PRO A 276 -13.43 19.66 11.28
N GLU A 277 -12.35 19.25 10.63
CA GLU A 277 -12.31 18.01 9.86
C GLU A 277 -12.59 16.81 10.78
N GLU A 278 -13.44 15.90 10.34
CA GLU A 278 -13.68 14.63 11.03
C GLU A 278 -12.52 13.66 10.74
N ILE A 279 -12.02 13.01 11.79
CA ILE A 279 -10.99 11.98 11.65
C ILE A 279 -11.67 10.72 11.11
N TYR A 280 -11.19 10.26 9.96
CA TYR A 280 -11.71 9.05 9.32
C TYR A 280 -11.04 7.81 9.89
N GLU A 281 -11.80 6.74 10.17
CA GLU A 281 -11.28 5.45 10.64
C GLU A 281 -11.59 4.35 9.60
N PRO A 282 -10.64 4.02 8.70
CA PRO A 282 -10.91 3.14 7.55
C PRO A 282 -11.49 1.78 7.94
N LEU A 283 -11.07 1.20 9.07
CA LEU A 283 -11.61 -0.09 9.49
C LEU A 283 -13.10 -0.06 9.85
N GLU A 284 -13.67 1.10 10.20
CA GLU A 284 -15.09 1.23 10.52
C GLU A 284 -15.98 1.32 9.27
N HIS A 285 -15.38 1.55 8.11
CA HIS A 285 -16.09 1.79 6.85
C HIS A 285 -15.90 0.67 5.82
N ILE A 286 -15.55 -0.54 6.25
CA ILE A 286 -15.41 -1.68 5.35
C ILE A 286 -16.79 -2.14 4.88
N LYS A 287 -17.00 -2.14 3.54
CA LYS A 287 -18.24 -2.51 2.85
C LYS A 287 -17.97 -3.54 1.76
N PRO A 288 -18.99 -4.30 1.30
CA PRO A 288 -18.86 -5.16 0.14
C PRO A 288 -18.43 -4.38 -1.12
N GLY A 289 -17.68 -5.00 -2.02
CA GLY A 289 -17.27 -4.39 -3.29
C GLY A 289 -15.94 -3.64 -3.25
N LEU A 290 -15.26 -3.56 -2.11
CA LEU A 290 -13.88 -3.09 -2.05
C LEU A 290 -12.94 -4.00 -2.86
N PRO A 291 -11.77 -3.49 -3.33
CA PRO A 291 -10.82 -4.29 -4.10
C PRO A 291 -10.29 -5.49 -3.30
N ARG A 292 -9.97 -6.58 -4.02
CA ARG A 292 -9.23 -7.68 -3.40
C ARG A 292 -7.97 -7.16 -2.72
N THR A 293 -7.64 -7.66 -1.53
CA THR A 293 -6.62 -7.08 -0.68
C THR A 293 -5.54 -8.09 -0.29
N LEU A 294 -4.28 -7.71 -0.48
CA LEU A 294 -3.10 -8.42 0.04
C LEU A 294 -2.46 -7.60 1.15
N ILE A 295 -2.20 -8.21 2.29
CA ILE A 295 -1.50 -7.58 3.41
C ILE A 295 -0.23 -8.35 3.73
N HIS A 296 0.93 -7.69 3.73
CA HIS A 296 2.17 -8.21 4.27
C HIS A 296 2.49 -7.52 5.59
N VAL A 297 2.79 -8.27 6.63
CA VAL A 297 2.98 -7.73 7.98
C VAL A 297 4.03 -8.53 8.74
N SER A 298 4.78 -7.90 9.63
CA SER A 298 5.66 -8.62 10.54
C SER A 298 4.89 -9.29 11.67
N GLY A 299 5.21 -10.53 11.99
CA GLY A 299 4.68 -11.21 13.17
C GLY A 299 5.19 -10.64 14.50
N SER A 300 6.18 -9.73 14.47
CA SER A 300 6.82 -9.13 15.64
C SER A 300 6.45 -7.67 15.87
N GLU A 301 5.70 -7.05 14.95
CA GLU A 301 5.25 -5.66 15.09
C GLU A 301 3.85 -5.57 15.70
N VAL A 302 3.55 -4.41 16.28
CA VAL A 302 2.26 -4.15 16.93
C VAL A 302 1.12 -3.99 15.92
N LEU A 303 1.41 -3.57 14.68
CA LEU A 303 0.41 -3.39 13.62
C LEU A 303 -0.10 -4.72 13.03
N LEU A 304 0.43 -5.86 13.47
CA LEU A 304 -0.14 -7.19 13.18
C LEU A 304 -1.64 -7.23 13.54
N HIS A 305 -2.03 -6.57 14.66
CA HIS A 305 -3.43 -6.46 15.05
C HIS A 305 -4.30 -5.81 13.97
N ASP A 306 -3.86 -4.66 13.43
CA ASP A 306 -4.61 -3.92 12.41
C ASP A 306 -4.75 -4.75 11.13
N ALA A 307 -3.66 -5.42 10.73
CA ALA A 307 -3.63 -6.28 9.54
C ALA A 307 -4.63 -7.45 9.63
N GLN A 308 -4.65 -8.17 10.76
CA GLN A 308 -5.55 -9.30 10.98
C GLN A 308 -7.00 -8.85 11.11
N LEU A 309 -7.25 -7.73 11.81
CA LEU A 309 -8.59 -7.15 11.96
C LEU A 309 -9.16 -6.70 10.60
N ALA A 310 -8.34 -6.03 9.78
CA ALA A 310 -8.72 -5.62 8.43
C ALA A 310 -9.11 -6.81 7.56
N ALA A 311 -8.26 -7.84 7.52
CA ALA A 311 -8.53 -9.04 6.73
C ALA A 311 -9.81 -9.74 7.18
N THR A 312 -10.04 -9.84 8.51
CA THR A 312 -11.27 -10.42 9.06
C THR A 312 -12.50 -9.61 8.64
N ARG A 313 -12.46 -8.28 8.73
CA ARG A 313 -13.58 -7.42 8.34
C ARG A 313 -13.84 -7.43 6.83
N LEU A 314 -12.80 -7.44 6.01
CA LEU A 314 -12.92 -7.57 4.56
C LEU A 314 -13.56 -8.91 4.16
N ALA A 315 -13.07 -10.01 4.73
CA ALA A 315 -13.63 -11.33 4.48
C ALA A 315 -15.09 -11.45 4.93
N ALA A 316 -15.45 -10.87 6.07
CA ALA A 316 -16.81 -10.86 6.59
C ALA A 316 -17.83 -10.19 5.64
N VAL A 317 -17.39 -9.28 4.78
CA VAL A 317 -18.23 -8.63 3.76
C VAL A 317 -18.01 -9.21 2.36
N GLY A 318 -17.33 -10.37 2.25
CA GLY A 318 -17.12 -11.06 0.98
C GLY A 318 -16.01 -10.47 0.09
N VAL A 319 -15.17 -9.60 0.62
CA VAL A 319 -13.99 -9.08 -0.08
C VAL A 319 -12.83 -10.04 0.11
N PRO A 320 -12.22 -10.56 -0.98
CA PRO A 320 -11.07 -11.45 -0.88
C PRO A 320 -9.89 -10.78 -0.17
N ALA A 321 -9.43 -11.36 0.93
CA ALA A 321 -8.33 -10.84 1.73
C ALA A 321 -7.30 -11.93 2.04
N GLU A 322 -6.02 -11.62 1.85
CA GLU A 322 -4.88 -12.49 2.17
C GLU A 322 -3.91 -11.74 3.07
N VAL A 323 -3.49 -12.37 4.16
CA VAL A 323 -2.46 -11.84 5.06
C VAL A 323 -1.24 -12.76 5.01
N ARG A 324 -0.05 -12.18 4.76
CA ARG A 324 1.23 -12.88 4.87
C ARG A 324 2.00 -12.35 6.06
N VAL A 325 2.10 -13.19 7.08
CA VAL A 325 2.80 -12.88 8.32
C VAL A 325 4.26 -13.32 8.22
N TRP A 326 5.17 -12.39 8.41
CA TRP A 326 6.61 -12.58 8.32
C TRP A 326 7.24 -12.56 9.73
N PRO A 327 7.53 -13.72 10.33
CA PRO A 327 8.03 -13.78 11.71
C PRO A 327 9.39 -13.09 11.86
N GLY A 328 9.56 -12.35 12.95
CA GLY A 328 10.86 -11.79 13.36
C GLY A 328 11.38 -10.64 12.48
N GLN A 329 10.56 -10.08 11.59
CA GLN A 329 10.94 -8.92 10.80
C GLN A 329 10.72 -7.62 11.60
N VAL A 330 11.37 -6.54 11.18
CA VAL A 330 11.05 -5.18 11.63
C VAL A 330 9.85 -4.64 10.83
N HIS A 331 9.15 -3.65 11.36
CA HIS A 331 8.13 -2.89 10.64
C HIS A 331 8.66 -2.38 9.30
N ASP A 332 7.89 -2.52 8.25
CA ASP A 332 8.25 -2.13 6.86
C ASP A 332 9.60 -2.69 6.41
N PHE A 333 9.90 -3.95 6.76
CA PHE A 333 11.17 -4.61 6.42
C PHE A 333 11.47 -4.59 4.92
N GLN A 334 10.50 -4.39 4.06
CA GLN A 334 10.64 -4.24 2.63
C GLN A 334 11.51 -3.04 2.24
N LEU A 335 11.57 -2.00 3.06
CA LEU A 335 12.49 -0.87 2.90
C LEU A 335 13.98 -1.28 2.98
N ALA A 336 14.26 -2.41 3.63
CA ALA A 336 15.61 -2.95 3.72
C ALA A 336 16.07 -3.72 2.45
N ALA A 337 15.28 -3.72 1.39
CA ALA A 337 15.70 -4.27 0.10
C ALA A 337 16.90 -3.47 -0.47
N PRO A 338 17.88 -4.13 -1.09
CA PRO A 338 18.03 -5.58 -1.28
C PRO A 338 18.77 -6.31 -0.15
N LEU A 339 19.06 -5.66 0.98
CA LEU A 339 19.96 -6.17 2.04
C LEU A 339 19.34 -7.34 2.83
N VAL A 340 18.03 -7.34 2.99
CA VAL A 340 17.26 -8.38 3.68
C VAL A 340 16.60 -9.30 2.65
N PRO A 341 16.93 -10.59 2.60
CA PRO A 341 16.38 -11.53 1.61
C PRO A 341 14.84 -11.63 1.66
N GLU A 342 14.26 -11.55 2.86
CA GLU A 342 12.80 -11.57 3.05
C GLU A 342 12.14 -10.35 2.41
N ALA A 343 12.79 -9.18 2.43
CA ALA A 343 12.28 -7.97 1.77
C ALA A 343 12.12 -8.20 0.26
N ILE A 344 13.13 -8.78 -0.39
CA ILE A 344 13.07 -9.11 -1.82
C ILE A 344 12.00 -10.17 -2.10
N ARG A 345 11.90 -11.21 -1.25
CA ARG A 345 10.88 -12.25 -1.40
C ARG A 345 9.48 -11.68 -1.26
N SER A 346 9.25 -10.83 -0.25
CA SER A 346 7.99 -10.12 -0.03
C SER A 346 7.61 -9.26 -1.24
N LEU A 347 8.51 -8.41 -1.73
CA LEU A 347 8.25 -7.55 -2.89
C LEU A 347 8.01 -8.35 -4.18
N ARG A 348 8.63 -9.51 -4.34
CA ARG A 348 8.36 -10.40 -5.47
C ARG A 348 6.94 -10.98 -5.41
N GLN A 349 6.52 -11.47 -4.24
CA GLN A 349 5.16 -11.98 -4.03
C GLN A 349 4.11 -10.88 -4.25
N ILE A 350 4.38 -9.65 -3.78
CA ILE A 350 3.52 -8.49 -4.05
C ILE A 350 3.44 -8.22 -5.56
N GLY A 351 4.58 -8.22 -6.26
CA GLY A 351 4.61 -8.03 -7.71
C GLY A 351 3.84 -9.12 -8.47
N GLU A 352 3.92 -10.37 -8.03
CA GLU A 352 3.14 -11.49 -8.58
C GLU A 352 1.63 -11.26 -8.39
N TYR A 353 1.23 -10.89 -7.18
CA TYR A 353 -0.16 -10.57 -6.87
C TYR A 353 -0.71 -9.41 -7.72
N ILE A 354 0.09 -8.35 -7.92
CA ILE A 354 -0.29 -7.21 -8.76
C ILE A 354 -0.52 -7.66 -10.21
N ARG A 355 0.40 -8.44 -10.77
CA ARG A 355 0.25 -8.97 -12.14
C ARG A 355 -0.98 -9.86 -12.28
N GLU A 356 -1.24 -10.70 -11.28
CA GLU A 356 -2.43 -11.55 -11.27
C GLU A 356 -3.73 -10.73 -11.19
N ALA A 357 -3.74 -9.66 -10.42
CA ALA A 357 -4.92 -8.82 -10.23
C ALA A 357 -5.26 -7.98 -11.47
N THR A 358 -4.25 -7.63 -12.29
CA THR A 358 -4.42 -6.73 -13.44
C THR A 358 -4.35 -7.44 -14.81
N GLY A 359 -4.08 -8.73 -14.86
CA GLY A 359 -4.04 -9.54 -16.10
C GLY A 359 -2.70 -9.47 -16.81
#